data_6179caec6a26140cc178c5d24f21b309
#
_entry.id   6179caec6a26140cc178c5d24f21b309
#
_cell.length_a   1.000
_cell.length_b   1.000
_cell.length_c   1.000
_cell.angle_alpha   90.00
_cell.angle_beta   90.00
_cell.angle_gamma   90.00
#
_symmetry.space_group_name_H-M   'P 1'
#
loop_
_entity.id
_entity.type
_entity.pdbx_description
1 polymer ?
#
loop_
_entity_poly.entity_id
_entity_poly.type
_entity_poly.pdbx_seq_one_letter_code
_entity_poly.pdbx_strand_id
1 'polypeptide(L)'
;MFHEAGHIIFAPFGGFMMSLGGSLFQVIVPLMCAWAFLFQQEDPFGASVCVWWAGENLLDLAPYIDDARSLQLMLLGGPAAEVEGHDWEAILMALGWLHLDHTIARVAWYGGAALMLGSLVYSFFLIRASLSSNQEL
;
A
#
# COMPACT_ATOMS: atom_id res chain seq x y z
N MET A 1 -6.52 8.22 6.01
CA MET A 1 -5.70 9.31 6.59
C MET A 1 -4.40 9.51 5.80
N PHE A 2 -3.51 8.52 5.65
CA PHE A 2 -2.28 8.69 4.85
C PHE A 2 -2.54 8.93 3.37
N HIS A 3 -3.55 8.32 2.80
CA HIS A 3 -3.97 8.54 1.42
C HIS A 3 -4.27 10.03 1.17
N GLU A 4 -5.14 10.64 1.97
CA GLU A 4 -5.49 12.06 1.86
C GLU A 4 -4.29 12.99 2.08
N ALA A 5 -3.42 12.66 3.04
CA ALA A 5 -2.20 13.41 3.25
C ALA A 5 -1.26 13.36 2.02
N GLY A 6 -1.24 12.24 1.32
CA GLY A 6 -0.47 12.07 0.09
C GLY A 6 -0.89 13.05 -1.00
N HIS A 7 -2.19 13.25 -1.21
CA HIS A 7 -2.69 14.23 -2.19
C HIS A 7 -2.16 15.65 -1.88
N ILE A 8 -2.20 16.05 -0.62
CA ILE A 8 -1.74 17.38 -0.19
C ILE A 8 -0.23 17.54 -0.39
N ILE A 9 0.55 16.53 0.00
CA ILE A 9 2.02 16.55 -0.08
C ILE A 9 2.47 16.60 -1.54
N PHE A 10 1.81 15.88 -2.43
CA PHE A 10 2.19 15.76 -3.84
C PHE A 10 1.49 16.76 -4.76
N ALA A 11 0.50 17.53 -4.29
CA ALA A 11 -0.19 18.55 -5.06
C ALA A 11 0.74 19.58 -5.76
N PRO A 12 1.84 20.05 -5.13
CA PRO A 12 2.75 21.01 -5.80
C PRO A 12 3.44 20.46 -7.05
N PHE A 13 3.44 19.13 -7.24
CA PHE A 13 4.08 18.45 -8.39
C PHE A 13 3.12 18.22 -9.57
N GLY A 14 1.89 18.79 -9.52
CA GLY A 14 0.89 18.70 -10.59
C GLY A 14 -0.15 17.60 -10.38
N GLY A 15 -1.22 17.65 -11.20
CA GLY A 15 -2.41 16.79 -11.01
C GLY A 15 -2.12 15.30 -11.01
N PHE A 16 -1.28 14.82 -11.94
CA PHE A 16 -0.88 13.40 -11.97
C PHE A 16 -0.20 12.96 -10.66
N MET A 17 0.75 13.75 -10.17
CA MET A 17 1.45 13.46 -8.91
C MET A 17 0.53 13.61 -7.69
N MET A 18 -0.41 14.52 -7.75
CA MET A 18 -1.44 14.66 -6.71
C MET A 18 -2.27 13.38 -6.61
N SER A 19 -2.83 12.89 -7.72
CA SER A 19 -3.62 11.64 -7.72
C SER A 19 -2.80 10.42 -7.32
N LEU A 20 -1.57 10.29 -7.84
CA LEU A 20 -0.68 9.18 -7.47
C LEU A 20 -0.24 9.27 -6.00
N GLY A 21 -0.11 10.48 -5.47
CA GLY A 21 0.43 10.77 -4.15
C GLY A 21 -0.34 10.11 -3.01
N GLY A 22 -1.66 10.03 -3.10
CA GLY A 22 -2.49 9.33 -2.13
C GLY A 22 -2.07 7.88 -1.95
N SER A 23 -2.12 7.11 -3.04
CA SER A 23 -1.75 5.69 -3.05
C SER A 23 -0.26 5.47 -2.74
N LEU A 24 0.61 6.32 -3.29
CA LEU A 24 2.05 6.22 -3.07
C LEU A 24 2.41 6.45 -1.61
N PHE A 25 1.86 7.48 -0.98
CA PHE A 25 2.16 7.82 0.40
C PHE A 25 1.65 6.76 1.38
N GLN A 26 0.49 6.18 1.10
CA GLN A 26 -0.09 5.08 1.87
C GLN A 26 0.85 3.86 1.94
N VAL A 27 1.60 3.57 0.88
CA VAL A 27 2.55 2.44 0.83
C VAL A 27 3.95 2.85 1.32
N ILE A 28 4.41 4.06 1.00
CA ILE A 28 5.75 4.53 1.39
C ILE A 28 5.88 4.67 2.91
N VAL A 29 4.87 5.18 3.61
CA VAL A 29 4.95 5.40 5.06
C VAL A 29 5.30 4.12 5.83
N PRO A 30 4.58 2.99 5.67
CA PRO A 30 4.97 1.77 6.36
C PRO A 30 6.35 1.24 5.92
N LEU A 31 6.77 1.42 4.67
CA LEU A 31 8.11 1.04 4.23
C LEU A 31 9.21 1.89 4.86
N MET A 32 8.98 3.19 5.05
CA MET A 32 9.89 4.07 5.80
C MET A 32 9.98 3.64 7.28
N CYS A 33 8.85 3.28 7.89
CA CYS A 33 8.83 2.72 9.24
C CYS A 33 9.62 1.39 9.31
N ALA A 34 9.42 0.50 8.34
CA ALA A 34 10.16 -0.76 8.26
C ALA A 34 11.68 -0.51 8.17
N TRP A 35 12.10 0.44 7.33
CA TRP A 35 13.50 0.84 7.22
C TRP A 35 14.04 1.38 8.56
N ALA A 36 13.30 2.25 9.25
CA ALA A 36 13.70 2.81 10.53
C ALA A 36 13.83 1.72 11.61
N PHE A 37 12.85 0.80 11.71
CA PHE A 37 12.94 -0.33 12.62
C PHE A 37 14.15 -1.22 12.34
N LEU A 38 14.39 -1.53 11.06
CA LEU A 38 15.48 -2.45 10.68
C LEU A 38 16.87 -1.85 10.90
N PHE A 39 17.08 -0.57 10.50
CA PHE A 39 18.41 0.02 10.44
C PHE A 39 18.72 1.01 11.56
N GLN A 40 17.71 1.59 12.21
CA GLN A 40 17.93 2.55 13.31
C GLN A 40 17.65 1.93 14.68
N GLN A 41 16.66 1.03 14.77
CA GLN A 41 16.25 0.39 16.01
C GLN A 41 16.81 -1.04 16.16
N GLU A 42 17.40 -1.58 15.09
CA GLU A 42 17.86 -2.99 15.04
C GLU A 42 16.75 -3.99 15.44
N ASP A 43 15.48 -3.64 15.12
CA ASP A 43 14.30 -4.45 15.42
C ASP A 43 13.72 -5.06 14.14
N PRO A 44 14.16 -6.28 13.77
CA PRO A 44 13.63 -6.97 12.59
C PRO A 44 12.17 -7.42 12.74
N PHE A 45 11.69 -7.60 13.99
CA PHE A 45 10.29 -7.93 14.20
C PHE A 45 9.39 -6.73 13.93
N GLY A 46 9.70 -5.55 14.48
CA GLY A 46 8.99 -4.31 14.18
C GLY A 46 9.02 -3.97 12.68
N ALA A 47 10.17 -4.18 12.03
CA ALA A 47 10.28 -4.02 10.57
C ALA A 47 9.32 -4.96 9.82
N SER A 48 9.21 -6.23 10.22
CA SER A 48 8.31 -7.19 9.57
C SER A 48 6.84 -6.83 9.72
N VAL A 49 6.44 -6.27 10.85
CA VAL A 49 5.07 -5.73 11.06
C VAL A 49 4.79 -4.58 10.09
N CYS A 50 5.74 -3.69 9.88
CA CYS A 50 5.60 -2.58 8.94
C CYS A 50 5.54 -3.07 7.48
N VAL A 51 6.28 -4.12 7.12
CA VAL A 51 6.17 -4.76 5.79
C VAL A 51 4.80 -5.42 5.61
N TRP A 52 4.27 -6.07 6.64
CA TRP A 52 2.91 -6.60 6.65
C TRP A 52 1.89 -5.48 6.39
N TRP A 53 2.02 -4.35 7.08
CA TRP A 53 1.16 -3.19 6.89
C TRP A 53 1.26 -2.61 5.47
N ALA A 54 2.46 -2.55 4.86
CA ALA A 54 2.62 -2.16 3.45
C ALA A 54 1.87 -3.11 2.51
N GLY A 55 1.90 -4.41 2.79
CA GLY A 55 1.15 -5.42 2.04
C GLY A 55 -0.37 -5.25 2.17
N GLU A 56 -0.86 -4.93 3.35
CA GLU A 56 -2.27 -4.64 3.61
C GLU A 56 -2.74 -3.42 2.80
N ASN A 57 -1.95 -2.34 2.79
CA ASN A 57 -2.25 -1.17 1.97
C ASN A 57 -2.34 -1.50 0.46
N LEU A 58 -1.53 -2.43 -0.06
CA LEU A 58 -1.64 -2.87 -1.46
C LEU A 58 -2.93 -3.67 -1.70
N LEU A 59 -3.38 -4.47 -0.73
CA LEU A 59 -4.67 -5.15 -0.82
C LEU A 59 -5.85 -4.17 -0.79
N ASP A 60 -5.76 -3.12 0.02
CA ASP A 60 -6.75 -2.05 0.10
C ASP A 60 -6.83 -1.23 -1.21
N LEU A 61 -5.68 -0.99 -1.84
CA LEU A 61 -5.61 -0.30 -3.13
C LEU A 61 -6.15 -1.13 -4.31
N ALA A 62 -6.04 -2.45 -4.25
CA ALA A 62 -6.40 -3.30 -5.38
C ALA A 62 -7.85 -3.12 -5.87
N PRO A 63 -8.90 -3.14 -5.03
CA PRO A 63 -10.27 -2.88 -5.48
C PRO A 63 -10.45 -1.46 -6.01
N TYR A 64 -9.73 -0.46 -5.49
CA TYR A 64 -9.77 0.91 -5.98
C TYR A 64 -9.14 1.03 -7.38
N ILE A 65 -8.06 0.30 -7.65
CA ILE A 65 -7.46 0.21 -8.99
C ILE A 65 -8.42 -0.51 -9.96
N ASP A 66 -9.06 -1.58 -9.51
CA ASP A 66 -9.97 -2.41 -10.31
C ASP A 66 -11.23 -1.64 -10.75
N ASP A 67 -11.63 -0.66 -9.95
CA ASP A 67 -12.80 0.19 -10.20
C ASP A 67 -12.53 1.37 -11.15
N ALA A 68 -11.32 1.57 -11.60
CA ALA A 68 -10.93 2.73 -12.40
C ALA A 68 -11.75 2.93 -13.70
N ARG A 69 -12.34 1.85 -14.26
CA ARG A 69 -13.26 1.93 -15.40
C ARG A 69 -14.72 1.85 -15.03
N SER A 70 -15.04 1.11 -13.98
CA SER A 70 -16.44 0.82 -13.61
C SER A 70 -17.06 1.94 -12.80
N LEU A 71 -16.25 2.64 -12.00
CA LEU A 71 -16.64 3.77 -11.14
C LEU A 71 -17.85 3.44 -10.25
N GLN A 72 -17.88 2.22 -9.69
CA GLN A 72 -19.01 1.71 -8.89
C GLN A 72 -18.75 1.78 -7.39
N LEU A 73 -17.50 1.97 -6.97
CA LEU A 73 -17.17 2.06 -5.55
C LEU A 73 -17.80 3.29 -4.90
N MET A 74 -18.16 3.14 -3.63
CA MET A 74 -18.58 4.24 -2.77
C MET A 74 -17.32 4.91 -2.19
N LEU A 75 -17.02 6.12 -2.65
CA LEU A 75 -15.91 6.94 -2.17
C LEU A 75 -16.37 7.86 -1.04
N LEU A 76 -15.43 8.57 -0.39
CA LEU A 76 -15.73 9.48 0.72
C LEU A 76 -16.72 10.60 0.36
N GLY A 77 -16.82 10.96 -0.92
CA GLY A 77 -17.75 11.99 -1.42
C GLY A 77 -19.07 11.45 -1.97
N GLY A 78 -19.22 10.12 -2.12
CA GLY A 78 -20.37 9.49 -2.76
C GLY A 78 -19.96 8.38 -3.75
N PRO A 79 -20.88 7.92 -4.61
CA PRO A 79 -20.55 6.94 -5.66
C PRO A 79 -19.46 7.48 -6.58
N ALA A 80 -18.48 6.64 -6.95
CA ALA A 80 -17.33 7.05 -7.76
C ALA A 80 -17.72 7.72 -9.08
N ALA A 81 -18.82 7.29 -9.71
CA ALA A 81 -19.34 7.90 -10.94
C ALA A 81 -19.91 9.32 -10.76
N GLU A 82 -20.23 9.74 -9.53
CA GLU A 82 -20.83 11.05 -9.22
C GLU A 82 -19.82 12.02 -8.59
N VAL A 83 -18.67 11.50 -8.15
CA VAL A 83 -17.60 12.28 -7.50
C VAL A 83 -16.51 12.56 -8.52
N GLU A 84 -16.19 13.84 -8.75
CA GLU A 84 -15.01 14.22 -9.54
C GLU A 84 -13.75 13.78 -8.81
N GLY A 85 -12.87 13.02 -9.50
CA GLY A 85 -11.53 12.73 -9.02
C GLY A 85 -11.27 11.30 -8.56
N HIS A 86 -11.71 10.30 -9.33
CA HIS A 86 -11.23 8.93 -9.14
C HIS A 86 -9.74 8.84 -9.53
N ASP A 87 -8.86 8.79 -8.54
CA ASP A 87 -7.41 8.89 -8.75
C ASP A 87 -6.87 7.88 -9.76
N TRP A 88 -7.25 6.61 -9.63
CA TRP A 88 -6.76 5.56 -10.52
C TRP A 88 -7.31 5.67 -11.94
N GLU A 89 -8.53 6.19 -12.13
CA GLU A 89 -9.00 6.56 -13.46
C GLU A 89 -8.08 7.63 -14.06
N ALA A 90 -7.84 8.72 -13.35
CA ALA A 90 -6.99 9.81 -13.82
C ALA A 90 -5.56 9.35 -14.13
N ILE A 91 -4.95 8.52 -13.26
CA ILE A 91 -3.61 7.97 -13.43
C ILE A 91 -3.55 7.08 -14.67
N LEU A 92 -4.47 6.12 -14.78
CA LEU A 92 -4.45 5.14 -15.86
C LEU A 92 -4.84 5.77 -17.20
N MET A 93 -5.71 6.77 -17.22
CA MET A 93 -5.99 7.57 -18.42
C MET A 93 -4.76 8.35 -18.89
N ALA A 94 -4.06 9.02 -17.97
CA ALA A 94 -2.85 9.78 -18.29
C ALA A 94 -1.74 8.90 -18.87
N LEU A 95 -1.65 7.64 -18.44
CA LEU A 95 -0.68 6.65 -18.93
C LEU A 95 -1.17 5.90 -20.19
N GLY A 96 -2.43 6.04 -20.57
CA GLY A 96 -3.04 5.21 -21.64
C GLY A 96 -3.25 3.75 -21.24
N TRP A 97 -3.26 3.43 -19.94
CA TRP A 97 -3.31 2.09 -19.37
C TRP A 97 -4.65 1.73 -18.74
N LEU A 98 -5.70 2.51 -18.98
CA LEU A 98 -7.01 2.27 -18.38
C LEU A 98 -7.53 0.85 -18.64
N HIS A 99 -7.19 0.25 -19.78
CA HIS A 99 -7.55 -1.13 -20.13
C HIS A 99 -6.80 -2.20 -19.31
N LEU A 100 -5.78 -1.82 -18.56
CA LEU A 100 -4.97 -2.71 -17.71
C LEU A 100 -5.37 -2.68 -16.23
N ASP A 101 -6.40 -1.91 -15.87
CA ASP A 101 -6.89 -1.73 -14.50
C ASP A 101 -6.98 -3.05 -13.71
N HIS A 102 -7.71 -4.04 -14.24
CA HIS A 102 -7.85 -5.36 -13.63
C HIS A 102 -6.52 -6.12 -13.50
N THR A 103 -5.58 -5.90 -14.43
CA THR A 103 -4.27 -6.56 -14.36
C THR A 103 -3.41 -5.93 -13.28
N ILE A 104 -3.39 -4.60 -13.22
CA ILE A 104 -2.64 -3.84 -12.20
C ILE A 104 -3.22 -4.12 -10.81
N ALA A 105 -4.55 -4.14 -10.68
CA ALA A 105 -5.25 -4.50 -9.46
C ALA A 105 -4.85 -5.90 -8.95
N ARG A 106 -4.80 -6.90 -9.85
CA ARG A 106 -4.35 -8.25 -9.49
C ARG A 106 -2.88 -8.28 -9.04
N VAL A 107 -2.01 -7.54 -9.71
CA VAL A 107 -0.60 -7.42 -9.31
C VAL A 107 -0.49 -6.81 -7.92
N ALA A 108 -1.24 -5.74 -7.65
CA ALA A 108 -1.30 -5.13 -6.32
C ALA A 108 -1.81 -6.12 -5.26
N TRP A 109 -2.89 -6.84 -5.57
CA TRP A 109 -3.49 -7.82 -4.65
C TRP A 109 -2.53 -8.98 -4.32
N TYR A 110 -1.98 -9.65 -5.36
CA TYR A 110 -1.06 -10.77 -5.13
C TYR A 110 0.26 -10.32 -4.51
N GLY A 111 0.76 -9.14 -4.89
CA GLY A 111 1.95 -8.53 -4.29
C GLY A 111 1.74 -8.24 -2.81
N GLY A 112 0.60 -7.62 -2.46
CA GLY A 112 0.22 -7.36 -1.08
C GLY A 112 0.09 -8.64 -0.25
N ALA A 113 -0.63 -9.65 -0.78
CA ALA A 113 -0.79 -10.95 -0.13
C ALA A 113 0.57 -11.65 0.10
N ALA A 114 1.46 -11.60 -0.89
CA ALA A 114 2.80 -12.20 -0.77
C ALA A 114 3.65 -11.48 0.30
N LEU A 115 3.61 -10.15 0.37
CA LEU A 115 4.28 -9.38 1.43
C LEU A 115 3.74 -9.72 2.82
N MET A 116 2.42 -9.79 2.97
CA MET A 116 1.78 -10.14 4.24
C MET A 116 2.16 -11.55 4.70
N LEU A 117 2.06 -12.54 3.82
CA LEU A 117 2.43 -13.91 4.14
C LEU A 117 3.92 -14.06 4.42
N GLY A 118 4.77 -13.43 3.61
CA GLY A 118 6.22 -13.45 3.80
C GLY A 118 6.64 -12.83 5.14
N SER A 119 6.05 -11.68 5.50
CA SER A 119 6.33 -11.04 6.79
C SER A 119 5.86 -11.86 7.98
N LEU A 120 4.69 -12.51 7.90
CA LEU A 120 4.21 -13.42 8.96
C LEU A 120 5.15 -14.63 9.15
N VAL A 121 5.58 -15.26 8.04
CA VAL A 121 6.53 -16.38 8.10
C VAL A 121 7.86 -15.93 8.69
N TYR A 122 8.37 -14.77 8.28
CA TYR A 122 9.60 -14.22 8.82
C TYR A 122 9.48 -13.90 10.32
N SER A 123 8.40 -13.25 10.75
CA SER A 123 8.11 -12.98 12.17
C SER A 123 8.07 -14.25 13.00
N PHE A 124 7.46 -15.32 12.47
CA PHE A 124 7.41 -16.61 13.15
C PHE A 124 8.82 -17.18 13.41
N PHE A 125 9.71 -17.11 12.42
CA PHE A 125 11.10 -17.59 12.61
C PHE A 125 11.87 -16.73 13.62
N LEU A 126 11.68 -15.41 13.63
CA LEU A 126 12.30 -14.51 14.60
C LEU A 126 11.86 -14.85 16.03
N ILE A 127 10.57 -15.05 16.25
CA ILE A 127 10.04 -15.44 17.56
C ILE A 127 10.61 -16.79 18.01
N ARG A 128 10.64 -17.78 17.12
CA ARG A 128 11.20 -19.08 17.45
C ARG A 128 12.69 -19.02 17.81
N ALA A 129 13.48 -18.24 17.07
CA ALA A 129 14.90 -18.06 17.36
C ALA A 129 15.12 -17.41 18.73
N SER A 130 14.33 -16.40 19.06
CA SER A 130 14.39 -15.73 20.36
C SER A 130 14.04 -16.66 21.54
N LEU A 131 13.03 -17.52 21.35
CA LEU A 131 12.63 -18.49 22.38
C LEU A 131 13.69 -19.58 22.62
N SER A 132 14.36 -20.05 21.56
CA SER A 132 15.44 -21.06 21.69
C SER A 132 16.64 -20.50 22.44
N SER A 133 17.04 -19.26 22.12
CA SER A 133 18.18 -18.60 22.79
C SER A 133 17.95 -18.40 24.30
N ASN A 134 16.70 -18.16 24.71
CA ASN A 134 16.35 -17.99 26.12
C ASN A 134 16.27 -19.30 26.91
N GLN A 135 16.29 -20.46 26.27
CA GLN A 135 16.29 -21.78 26.93
C GLN A 135 17.69 -22.33 27.22
N GLU A 136 18.71 -21.70 26.61
CA GLU A 136 20.11 -22.09 26.77
C GLU A 136 20.85 -21.30 27.87
N LEU A 137 20.17 -20.34 28.50
CA LEU A 137 20.65 -19.54 29.65
C LEU A 137 20.09 -20.06 30.97
#